data_3f033d14b605c8ac493cb11bb4ab3224
#
_entry.id   3f033d14b605c8ac493cb11bb4ab3224
#
_cell.length_a   1.000
_cell.length_b   1.000
_cell.length_c   1.000
_cell.angle_alpha   90.00
_cell.angle_beta   90.00
_cell.angle_gamma   90.00
#
_symmetry.space_group_name_H-M   'P 1'
#
loop_
_entity.id
_entity.type
_entity.pdbx_description
1 polymer ?
#
loop_
_entity_poly.entity_id
_entity_poly.type
_entity_poly.pdbx_seq_one_letter_code
_entity_poly.pdbx_strand_id
1 'polypeptide(L)'
;IMPKVKEILEHINSLSIQEQRILLISRYAQSLEPKKAIEKSETQLPPLINAELGKVITRFPPEPNGYPHIGHAKAAVIVEEYAKMYSGKLILRFDDTNPLNEKIEFYEAIMEGISWLNIIPDLIKNTSDDIYLLHSYGKKLIDKNGAYICTCDQTTIHDLRSKGLSCQCRKDSENILENSDKIFNGHYHHNEAIIRFKGNMNSNNTAMRDPTLFRIIESSHPKIGEKVILWPTYDFAAPIEDSIDGVTHAFRTKEYELRNELYRQILNILDLRVPEVIEFSRLEFEGLPVSKRKLKPLVEEKKVEGWSDPRLPTLMGLKRRGFTPEAIRRFVLSLGITLSETKPSIEILESFNRKIIDSQSKRLLFVNVPFKITIKNAEPKEVIFKNHPSLEMGYRKINVKNIVFISNLDAEKLNIGREIRLIDLYNIKISWIDKDKKKGIAEYTDDIIKENIEKIEWV
;
A
#
# COMPACT_ATOMS: atom_id res chain seq x y z
N ILE A 1 -36.44 -8.64 13.03
CA ILE A 1 -36.06 -8.87 11.62
C ILE A 1 -35.82 -10.37 11.36
N MET A 2 -34.98 -11.07 12.17
CA MET A 2 -34.61 -12.48 11.95
C MET A 2 -35.79 -13.48 11.94
N PRO A 3 -36.83 -13.40 12.81
CA PRO A 3 -37.99 -14.32 12.74
C PRO A 3 -38.71 -14.20 11.40
N LYS A 4 -38.95 -13.00 10.91
CA LYS A 4 -39.67 -12.74 9.66
C LYS A 4 -38.87 -13.21 8.42
N VAL A 5 -37.53 -13.15 8.46
CA VAL A 5 -36.64 -13.69 7.40
C VAL A 5 -36.73 -15.22 7.37
N LYS A 6 -36.79 -15.87 8.52
CA LYS A 6 -36.91 -17.32 8.64
C LYS A 6 -38.24 -17.82 8.07
N GLU A 7 -39.33 -17.16 8.42
CA GLU A 7 -40.67 -17.44 7.90
C GLU A 7 -40.76 -17.33 6.37
N ILE A 8 -40.14 -16.27 5.80
CA ILE A 8 -40.10 -16.07 4.35
C ILE A 8 -39.26 -17.18 3.68
N LEU A 9 -38.11 -17.56 4.26
CA LEU A 9 -37.27 -18.63 3.74
C LEU A 9 -38.00 -19.98 3.77
N GLU A 10 -38.70 -20.31 4.85
CA GLU A 10 -39.50 -21.54 4.95
C GLU A 10 -40.61 -21.57 3.90
N HIS A 11 -41.30 -20.44 3.70
CA HIS A 11 -42.30 -20.32 2.65
C HIS A 11 -41.70 -20.50 1.25
N ILE A 12 -40.63 -19.83 0.92
CA ILE A 12 -39.98 -19.96 -0.43
C ILE A 12 -39.51 -21.39 -0.65
N ASN A 13 -38.89 -22.02 0.37
CA ASN A 13 -38.38 -23.40 0.24
C ASN A 13 -39.52 -24.45 0.14
N SER A 14 -40.75 -24.13 0.54
CA SER A 14 -41.89 -25.02 0.36
C SER A 14 -42.51 -24.98 -1.05
N LEU A 15 -42.12 -24.00 -1.88
CA LEU A 15 -42.58 -23.86 -3.27
C LEU A 15 -41.74 -24.69 -4.21
N SER A 16 -42.36 -25.22 -5.28
CA SER A 16 -41.63 -25.83 -6.37
C SER A 16 -40.79 -24.78 -7.15
N ILE A 17 -39.78 -25.22 -7.89
CA ILE A 17 -38.94 -24.33 -8.71
C ILE A 17 -39.78 -23.51 -9.71
N GLN A 18 -40.85 -24.11 -10.25
CA GLN A 18 -41.74 -23.42 -11.17
C GLN A 18 -42.53 -22.32 -10.47
N GLU A 19 -43.09 -22.59 -9.30
CA GLU A 19 -43.80 -21.60 -8.49
C GLU A 19 -42.89 -20.48 -7.99
N GLN A 20 -41.66 -20.79 -7.58
CA GLN A 20 -40.65 -19.78 -7.24
C GLN A 20 -40.36 -18.86 -8.44
N ARG A 21 -40.22 -19.42 -9.63
CA ARG A 21 -40.01 -18.64 -10.88
C ARG A 21 -41.21 -17.73 -11.20
N ILE A 22 -42.42 -18.25 -11.09
CA ILE A 22 -43.64 -17.46 -11.33
C ILE A 22 -43.73 -16.32 -10.30
N LEU A 23 -43.49 -16.60 -9.02
CA LEU A 23 -43.49 -15.61 -7.98
C LEU A 23 -42.43 -14.52 -8.18
N LEU A 24 -41.22 -14.92 -8.62
CA LEU A 24 -40.13 -14.01 -8.92
C LEU A 24 -40.48 -13.10 -10.09
N ILE A 25 -41.01 -13.65 -11.19
CA ILE A 25 -41.43 -12.89 -12.37
C ILE A 25 -42.60 -11.95 -12.05
N SER A 26 -43.60 -12.41 -11.31
CA SER A 26 -44.82 -11.63 -11.02
C SER A 26 -44.59 -10.46 -10.04
N ARG A 27 -43.71 -10.62 -9.04
CA ARG A 27 -43.51 -9.62 -7.98
C ARG A 27 -42.19 -8.86 -8.10
N TYR A 28 -41.18 -9.42 -8.77
CA TYR A 28 -39.82 -8.90 -8.79
C TYR A 28 -39.20 -8.90 -10.19
N ALA A 29 -40.04 -8.72 -11.25
CA ALA A 29 -39.59 -8.67 -12.65
C ALA A 29 -38.42 -7.70 -12.86
N GLN A 30 -38.43 -6.54 -12.19
CA GLN A 30 -37.35 -5.55 -12.23
C GLN A 30 -36.02 -6.06 -11.64
N SER A 31 -36.04 -7.07 -10.77
CA SER A 31 -34.79 -7.65 -10.23
C SER A 31 -34.18 -8.72 -11.15
N LEU A 32 -34.94 -9.18 -12.16
CA LEU A 32 -34.48 -10.10 -13.19
C LEU A 32 -33.92 -9.38 -14.44
N GLU A 33 -34.22 -8.09 -14.60
CA GLU A 33 -33.51 -7.33 -15.60
C GLU A 33 -32.03 -7.37 -15.22
N PRO A 34 -31.12 -7.75 -16.16
CA PRO A 34 -29.73 -7.63 -15.88
C PRO A 34 -29.53 -6.16 -15.48
N LYS A 35 -29.22 -5.91 -14.23
CA LYS A 35 -28.77 -4.59 -13.80
C LYS A 35 -27.70 -4.24 -14.83
N LYS A 36 -28.03 -3.33 -15.77
CA LYS A 36 -27.00 -2.70 -16.57
C LYS A 36 -25.91 -2.41 -15.60
N ALA A 37 -24.77 -3.05 -15.77
CA ALA A 37 -23.60 -2.71 -14.98
C ALA A 37 -23.53 -1.20 -15.14
N ILE A 38 -23.94 -0.46 -14.12
CA ILE A 38 -23.60 0.94 -14.02
C ILE A 38 -22.10 0.85 -14.19
N GLU A 39 -21.56 1.33 -15.30
CA GLU A 39 -20.14 1.62 -15.40
C GLU A 39 -19.89 2.47 -14.17
N LYS A 40 -19.45 1.80 -13.11
CA LYS A 40 -19.01 2.47 -11.90
C LYS A 40 -17.91 3.34 -12.40
N SER A 41 -18.12 4.66 -12.38
CA SER A 41 -17.05 5.62 -12.64
C SER A 41 -15.83 5.07 -11.92
N GLU A 42 -14.72 4.90 -12.60
CA GLU A 42 -13.54 4.17 -12.11
C GLU A 42 -12.99 4.72 -10.80
N THR A 43 -13.49 5.87 -10.34
CA THR A 43 -13.13 6.54 -9.09
C THR A 43 -14.37 6.75 -8.22
N GLN A 44 -14.52 5.91 -7.19
CA GLN A 44 -15.55 6.09 -6.14
C GLN A 44 -14.98 6.86 -4.93
N LEU A 45 -14.07 7.80 -5.15
CA LEU A 45 -13.60 8.66 -4.06
C LEU A 45 -14.69 9.70 -3.74
N PRO A 46 -15.02 9.91 -2.44
CA PRO A 46 -16.01 10.91 -2.05
C PRO A 46 -15.51 12.32 -2.38
N PRO A 47 -16.41 13.29 -2.64
CA PRO A 47 -16.01 14.66 -2.88
C PRO A 47 -15.30 15.26 -1.65
N LEU A 48 -14.35 16.16 -1.90
CA LEU A 48 -13.67 16.88 -0.84
C LEU A 48 -14.55 18.03 -0.30
N ILE A 49 -14.47 18.24 1.01
CA ILE A 49 -15.12 19.37 1.67
C ILE A 49 -14.36 20.67 1.30
N ASN A 50 -15.08 21.74 1.04
CA ASN A 50 -14.50 23.06 0.71
C ASN A 50 -13.53 23.07 -0.49
N ALA A 51 -13.66 22.11 -1.42
CA ALA A 51 -12.82 22.03 -2.59
C ALA A 51 -13.36 22.88 -3.74
N GLU A 52 -12.48 23.62 -4.38
CA GLU A 52 -12.78 24.38 -5.58
C GLU A 52 -11.99 23.85 -6.77
N LEU A 53 -12.63 23.73 -7.92
CA LEU A 53 -11.99 23.30 -9.16
C LEU A 53 -10.81 24.22 -9.52
N GLY A 54 -9.66 23.65 -9.84
CA GLY A 54 -8.43 24.38 -10.18
C GLY A 54 -7.64 24.90 -8.97
N LYS A 55 -8.19 24.83 -7.74
CA LYS A 55 -7.53 25.36 -6.54
C LYS A 55 -7.06 24.31 -5.54
N VAL A 56 -7.42 23.04 -5.73
CA VAL A 56 -6.99 21.96 -4.84
C VAL A 56 -5.49 21.71 -4.98
N ILE A 57 -4.79 21.77 -3.86
CA ILE A 57 -3.37 21.41 -3.77
C ILE A 57 -3.26 20.31 -2.72
N THR A 58 -2.78 19.14 -3.15
CA THR A 58 -2.49 18.00 -2.29
C THR A 58 -0.99 17.80 -2.19
N ARG A 59 -0.54 16.97 -1.24
CA ARG A 59 0.87 16.59 -1.15
C ARG A 59 1.02 15.11 -0.79
N PHE A 60 2.08 14.52 -1.32
CA PHE A 60 2.63 13.24 -0.87
C PHE A 60 3.94 13.52 -0.14
N PRO A 61 3.99 13.37 1.23
CA PRO A 61 5.14 13.76 2.04
C PRO A 61 5.88 12.54 2.62
N PRO A 62 6.58 11.73 1.79
CA PRO A 62 7.31 10.58 2.32
C PRO A 62 8.56 11.01 3.08
N GLU A 63 8.83 10.37 4.24
CA GLU A 63 10.13 10.42 4.89
C GLU A 63 11.12 9.50 4.13
N PRO A 64 12.31 10.02 3.69
CA PRO A 64 13.27 9.24 2.92
C PRO A 64 14.13 8.34 3.83
N ASN A 65 13.49 7.49 4.61
CA ASN A 65 14.08 6.60 5.60
C ASN A 65 13.99 5.10 5.24
N GLY A 66 13.50 4.77 4.05
CA GLY A 66 13.34 3.39 3.57
C GLY A 66 12.79 3.29 2.15
N TYR A 67 12.78 2.08 1.64
CA TYR A 67 12.25 1.80 0.31
C TYR A 67 10.71 1.89 0.30
N PRO A 68 10.11 2.50 -0.75
CA PRO A 68 8.66 2.64 -0.84
C PRO A 68 7.99 1.28 -1.04
N HIS A 69 6.82 1.12 -0.45
CA HIS A 69 6.01 -0.09 -0.48
C HIS A 69 4.56 0.23 -0.86
N ILE A 70 3.72 -0.79 -0.96
CA ILE A 70 2.31 -0.65 -1.36
C ILE A 70 1.53 0.36 -0.50
N GLY A 71 1.87 0.55 0.77
CA GLY A 71 1.27 1.59 1.61
C GLY A 71 1.58 3.01 1.14
N HIS A 72 2.82 3.24 0.66
CA HIS A 72 3.20 4.51 0.03
C HIS A 72 2.46 4.71 -1.31
N ALA A 73 2.30 3.62 -2.11
CA ALA A 73 1.50 3.68 -3.33
C ALA A 73 0.05 4.09 -3.04
N LYS A 74 -0.57 3.55 -1.97
CA LYS A 74 -1.92 3.96 -1.58
C LYS A 74 -1.99 5.46 -1.33
N ALA A 75 -1.10 5.99 -0.52
CA ALA A 75 -1.07 7.43 -0.21
C ALA A 75 -0.85 8.28 -1.47
N ALA A 76 0.17 7.94 -2.28
CA ALA A 76 0.52 8.69 -3.48
C ALA A 76 -0.61 8.69 -4.53
N VAL A 77 -1.22 7.52 -4.79
CA VAL A 77 -2.34 7.39 -5.74
C VAL A 77 -3.56 8.17 -5.28
N ILE A 78 -3.92 8.11 -3.98
CA ILE A 78 -5.08 8.84 -3.46
C ILE A 78 -4.90 10.35 -3.62
N VAL A 79 -3.77 10.90 -3.21
CA VAL A 79 -3.55 12.34 -3.27
C VAL A 79 -3.44 12.86 -4.70
N GLU A 80 -2.84 12.08 -5.60
CA GLU A 80 -2.80 12.40 -7.03
C GLU A 80 -4.20 12.34 -7.66
N GLU A 81 -5.00 11.32 -7.34
CA GLU A 81 -6.34 11.20 -7.90
C GLU A 81 -7.22 12.38 -7.50
N TYR A 82 -7.14 12.84 -6.24
CA TYR A 82 -7.85 14.05 -5.84
C TYR A 82 -7.32 15.31 -6.53
N ALA A 83 -6.03 15.47 -6.69
CA ALA A 83 -5.49 16.56 -7.48
C ALA A 83 -6.06 16.54 -8.90
N LYS A 84 -6.11 15.38 -9.56
CA LYS A 84 -6.69 15.22 -10.90
C LYS A 84 -8.20 15.51 -10.94
N MET A 85 -8.98 14.96 -9.99
CA MET A 85 -10.43 15.17 -9.91
C MET A 85 -10.81 16.65 -9.88
N TYR A 86 -10.00 17.47 -9.24
CA TYR A 86 -10.24 18.89 -9.10
C TYR A 86 -9.37 19.77 -10.03
N SER A 87 -8.69 19.20 -11.04
CA SER A 87 -7.75 19.91 -11.91
C SER A 87 -6.75 20.76 -11.10
N GLY A 88 -6.35 20.24 -9.97
CA GLY A 88 -5.47 20.87 -8.98
C GLY A 88 -4.00 20.46 -9.16
N LYS A 89 -3.22 20.56 -8.08
CA LYS A 89 -1.77 20.29 -8.08
C LYS A 89 -1.38 19.25 -7.03
N LEU A 90 -0.32 18.50 -7.33
CA LEU A 90 0.32 17.55 -6.43
C LEU A 90 1.74 18.01 -6.09
N ILE A 91 2.05 18.11 -4.81
CA ILE A 91 3.40 18.35 -4.31
C ILE A 91 3.99 17.02 -3.81
N LEU A 92 5.18 16.67 -4.27
CA LEU A 92 6.03 15.67 -3.62
C LEU A 92 6.98 16.41 -2.69
N ARG A 93 6.80 16.27 -1.38
CA ARG A 93 7.66 16.85 -0.37
C ARG A 93 8.33 15.76 0.44
N PHE A 94 9.66 15.70 0.39
CA PHE A 94 10.39 14.80 1.26
C PHE A 94 10.41 15.39 2.67
N ASP A 95 9.75 14.75 3.62
CA ASP A 95 9.75 15.14 5.03
C ASP A 95 11.05 14.63 5.69
N ASP A 96 12.15 15.31 5.36
CA ASP A 96 13.53 14.95 5.68
C ASP A 96 14.09 15.79 6.85
N THR A 97 13.57 15.58 8.05
CA THR A 97 13.98 16.29 9.26
C THR A 97 14.61 15.38 10.31
N ASN A 98 15.06 14.18 9.90
CA ASN A 98 15.67 13.19 10.78
C ASN A 98 16.95 12.59 10.18
N PRO A 99 18.09 13.30 10.27
CA PRO A 99 19.34 12.91 9.62
C PRO A 99 19.89 11.53 10.05
N LEU A 100 19.42 10.96 11.15
CA LEU A 100 19.83 9.62 11.59
C LEU A 100 19.29 8.48 10.69
N ASN A 101 18.19 8.71 10.00
CA ASN A 101 17.49 7.65 9.28
C ASN A 101 17.46 7.85 7.76
N GLU A 102 17.74 9.05 7.30
CA GLU A 102 17.64 9.46 5.91
C GLU A 102 18.90 9.13 5.13
N LYS A 103 18.72 8.68 3.87
CA LYS A 103 19.83 8.37 2.97
C LYS A 103 19.45 8.72 1.55
N ILE A 104 20.42 9.16 0.75
CA ILE A 104 20.22 9.50 -0.67
C ILE A 104 19.55 8.37 -1.42
N GLU A 105 19.94 7.12 -1.20
CA GLU A 105 19.35 5.94 -1.83
C GLU A 105 17.81 5.86 -1.65
N PHE A 106 17.27 6.40 -0.56
CA PHE A 106 15.82 6.36 -0.29
C PHE A 106 15.06 7.46 -1.05
N TYR A 107 15.66 8.64 -1.23
CA TYR A 107 15.09 9.66 -2.13
C TYR A 107 14.99 9.11 -3.56
N GLU A 108 16.08 8.51 -4.06
CA GLU A 108 16.12 7.91 -5.39
C GLU A 108 15.09 6.77 -5.53
N ALA A 109 15.00 5.88 -4.55
CA ALA A 109 14.05 4.77 -4.55
C ALA A 109 12.59 5.26 -4.52
N ILE A 110 12.28 6.32 -3.78
CA ILE A 110 10.94 6.93 -3.75
C ILE A 110 10.64 7.56 -5.11
N MET A 111 11.58 8.31 -5.69
CA MET A 111 11.41 8.92 -7.03
C MET A 111 11.20 7.84 -8.09
N GLU A 112 11.99 6.76 -8.09
CA GLU A 112 11.80 5.63 -9.00
C GLU A 112 10.41 5.00 -8.83
N GLY A 113 9.98 4.79 -7.58
CA GLY A 113 8.67 4.21 -7.27
C GLY A 113 7.51 5.06 -7.76
N ILE A 114 7.56 6.38 -7.55
CA ILE A 114 6.55 7.34 -7.99
C ILE A 114 6.51 7.43 -9.52
N SER A 115 7.68 7.51 -10.15
CA SER A 115 7.81 7.50 -11.62
C SER A 115 7.25 6.21 -12.22
N TRP A 116 7.54 5.06 -11.63
CA TRP A 116 6.99 3.78 -12.08
C TRP A 116 5.45 3.74 -11.96
N LEU A 117 4.86 4.35 -10.93
CA LEU A 117 3.40 4.47 -10.79
C LEU A 117 2.78 5.46 -11.78
N ASN A 118 3.57 6.09 -12.67
CA ASN A 118 3.16 7.15 -13.59
C ASN A 118 2.55 8.36 -12.85
N ILE A 119 3.06 8.67 -11.65
CA ILE A 119 2.68 9.83 -10.86
C ILE A 119 3.71 10.93 -11.14
N ILE A 120 3.23 12.07 -11.62
CA ILE A 120 4.05 13.23 -11.97
C ILE A 120 3.66 14.38 -11.04
N PRO A 121 4.49 14.73 -10.03
CA PRO A 121 4.24 15.88 -9.17
C PRO A 121 4.43 17.20 -9.93
N ASP A 122 3.63 18.22 -9.61
CA ASP A 122 3.82 19.58 -10.12
C ASP A 122 5.00 20.30 -9.47
N LEU A 123 5.31 19.94 -8.21
CA LEU A 123 6.45 20.47 -7.46
C LEU A 123 7.10 19.34 -6.67
N ILE A 124 8.44 19.36 -6.61
CA ILE A 124 9.26 18.49 -5.76
C ILE A 124 10.10 19.39 -4.87
N LYS A 125 10.05 19.15 -3.54
CA LYS A 125 10.87 19.88 -2.56
C LYS A 125 11.25 18.99 -1.39
N ASN A 126 12.16 19.48 -0.54
CA ASN A 126 12.52 18.83 0.72
C ASN A 126 12.18 19.79 1.87
N THR A 127 11.73 19.26 2.99
CA THR A 127 11.50 20.06 4.21
C THR A 127 12.82 20.66 4.74
N SER A 128 13.95 19.97 4.51
CA SER A 128 15.28 20.48 4.85
C SER A 128 15.67 21.76 4.08
N ASP A 129 15.06 22.04 2.91
CA ASP A 129 15.30 23.26 2.15
C ASP A 129 14.81 24.50 2.93
N ASP A 130 13.75 24.34 3.73
CA ASP A 130 13.11 25.41 4.49
C ASP A 130 13.53 25.43 5.97
N ILE A 131 14.61 24.74 6.35
CA ILE A 131 14.99 24.55 7.76
C ILE A 131 15.15 25.86 8.55
N TYR A 132 15.75 26.90 7.91
CA TYR A 132 15.91 28.20 8.55
C TYR A 132 14.59 28.99 8.66
N LEU A 133 13.68 28.79 7.71
CA LEU A 133 12.31 29.32 7.77
C LEU A 133 11.55 28.66 8.92
N LEU A 134 11.66 27.33 9.09
CA LEU A 134 11.09 26.60 10.22
C LEU A 134 11.68 27.07 11.54
N HIS A 135 12.98 27.36 11.61
CA HIS A 135 13.59 27.99 12.80
C HIS A 135 12.97 29.35 13.11
N SER A 136 12.72 30.19 12.09
CA SER A 136 12.07 31.50 12.28
C SER A 136 10.65 31.36 12.85
N TYR A 137 9.87 30.39 12.36
CA TYR A 137 8.56 30.07 12.91
C TYR A 137 8.65 29.48 14.34
N GLY A 138 9.70 28.71 14.63
CA GLY A 138 9.99 28.22 15.99
C GLY A 138 10.20 29.36 16.98
N LYS A 139 11.02 30.36 16.62
CA LYS A 139 11.22 31.59 17.40
C LYS A 139 9.90 32.35 17.57
N LYS A 140 9.18 32.59 16.47
CA LYS A 140 7.87 33.27 16.52
C LYS A 140 6.87 32.54 17.43
N LEU A 141 6.86 31.22 17.46
CA LEU A 141 5.99 30.43 18.35
C LEU A 141 6.37 30.62 19.81
N ILE A 142 7.67 30.71 20.13
CA ILE A 142 8.18 31.00 21.49
C ILE A 142 7.78 32.42 21.90
N ASP A 143 8.00 33.41 21.04
CA ASP A 143 7.65 34.82 21.29
C ASP A 143 6.15 35.01 21.56
N LYS A 144 5.32 34.23 20.88
CA LYS A 144 3.87 34.15 21.13
C LYS A 144 3.46 33.29 22.32
N ASN A 145 4.42 32.87 23.14
CA ASN A 145 4.21 32.01 24.31
C ASN A 145 3.54 30.66 23.99
N GLY A 146 3.67 30.17 22.77
CA GLY A 146 3.16 28.88 22.29
C GLY A 146 4.14 27.72 22.47
N ALA A 147 5.42 28.00 22.74
CA ALA A 147 6.45 27.01 22.99
C ALA A 147 7.46 27.49 24.04
N TYR A 148 8.30 26.59 24.54
CA TYR A 148 9.33 26.85 25.49
C TYR A 148 10.51 25.90 25.38
N ILE A 149 11.67 26.30 25.86
CA ILE A 149 12.86 25.47 25.89
C ILE A 149 12.84 24.61 27.18
N CYS A 150 13.10 23.32 27.02
CA CYS A 150 13.10 22.36 28.11
C CYS A 150 14.45 21.65 28.17
N THR A 151 15.11 21.74 29.34
CA THR A 151 16.40 21.11 29.67
C THR A 151 16.24 19.91 30.61
N CYS A 152 15.02 19.45 30.85
CA CYS A 152 14.76 18.24 31.63
C CYS A 152 15.19 16.99 30.85
N ASP A 153 15.68 16.00 31.58
CA ASP A 153 15.98 14.68 31.03
C ASP A 153 14.71 13.94 30.55
N GLN A 154 14.93 12.95 29.69
CA GLN A 154 13.83 12.21 29.03
C GLN A 154 12.93 11.48 30.06
N THR A 155 13.49 10.96 31.14
CA THR A 155 12.75 10.21 32.18
C THR A 155 11.83 11.13 32.96
N THR A 156 12.34 12.30 33.37
CA THR A 156 11.56 13.36 34.00
C THR A 156 10.42 13.86 33.11
N ILE A 157 10.70 14.11 31.84
CA ILE A 157 9.66 14.52 30.87
C ILE A 157 8.57 13.46 30.74
N HIS A 158 8.94 12.19 30.60
CA HIS A 158 8.00 11.08 30.48
C HIS A 158 7.12 10.95 31.75
N ASP A 159 7.72 10.99 32.92
CA ASP A 159 6.99 10.87 34.18
C ASP A 159 6.00 12.03 34.40
N LEU A 160 6.44 13.27 34.20
CA LEU A 160 5.57 14.44 34.30
C LEU A 160 4.41 14.43 33.31
N ARG A 161 4.69 14.06 32.04
CA ARG A 161 3.65 13.95 31.02
C ARG A 161 2.62 12.88 31.36
N SER A 162 3.06 11.73 31.87
CA SER A 162 2.15 10.64 32.27
C SER A 162 1.20 11.09 33.38
N LYS A 163 1.69 11.88 34.34
CA LYS A 163 0.93 12.44 35.45
C LYS A 163 0.14 13.71 35.13
N GLY A 164 0.25 14.25 33.91
CA GLY A 164 -0.39 15.50 33.53
C GLY A 164 0.24 16.74 34.22
N LEU A 165 1.51 16.66 34.66
CA LEU A 165 2.19 17.72 35.38
C LEU A 165 3.16 18.49 34.47
N SER A 166 3.23 19.81 34.65
CA SER A 166 4.19 20.67 33.98
C SER A 166 5.58 20.59 34.61
N CYS A 167 6.62 20.65 33.79
CA CYS A 167 7.98 20.79 34.27
C CYS A 167 8.29 22.25 34.71
N GLN A 168 9.38 22.44 35.44
CA GLN A 168 9.80 23.77 35.91
C GLN A 168 10.13 24.69 34.72
N CYS A 169 10.82 24.20 33.69
CA CYS A 169 11.19 24.98 32.50
C CYS A 169 9.98 25.67 31.84
N ARG A 170 8.78 25.10 31.93
CA ARG A 170 7.56 25.71 31.40
C ARG A 170 7.13 26.97 32.14
N LYS A 171 7.49 27.09 33.43
CA LYS A 171 7.12 28.21 34.33
C LYS A 171 8.13 29.35 34.29
N ASP A 172 9.39 29.04 33.96
CA ASP A 172 10.50 30.00 33.98
C ASP A 172 10.43 30.92 32.75
N SER A 173 9.60 31.97 32.85
CA SER A 173 9.42 32.93 31.78
C SER A 173 10.60 33.89 31.58
N GLU A 174 11.37 34.15 32.65
CA GLU A 174 12.46 35.14 32.66
C GLU A 174 13.64 34.75 31.77
N ASN A 175 13.90 33.46 31.56
CA ASN A 175 15.03 32.96 30.79
C ASN A 175 14.64 32.44 29.38
N ILE A 176 13.38 32.62 28.95
CA ILE A 176 12.91 32.05 27.70
C ILE A 176 13.65 32.63 26.50
N LEU A 177 13.82 33.95 26.44
CA LEU A 177 14.47 34.63 25.32
C LEU A 177 15.97 34.28 25.25
N GLU A 178 16.69 34.33 26.36
CA GLU A 178 18.10 33.95 26.40
C GLU A 178 18.32 32.50 26.00
N ASN A 179 17.51 31.58 26.52
CA ASN A 179 17.58 30.16 26.17
C ASN A 179 17.16 29.90 24.73
N SER A 180 16.22 30.70 24.17
CA SER A 180 15.85 30.67 22.77
C SER A 180 17.05 31.01 21.87
N ASP A 181 17.72 32.11 22.14
CA ASP A 181 18.92 32.47 21.38
C ASP A 181 20.02 31.41 21.49
N LYS A 182 20.24 30.86 22.67
CA LYS A 182 21.22 29.78 22.87
C LYS A 182 20.91 28.54 22.04
N ILE A 183 19.68 28.06 22.04
CA ILE A 183 19.33 26.83 21.33
C ILE A 183 19.39 26.98 19.79
N PHE A 184 18.92 28.13 19.26
CA PHE A 184 18.95 28.39 17.83
C PHE A 184 20.36 28.73 17.30
N ASN A 185 21.27 29.21 18.20
CA ASN A 185 22.66 29.46 17.87
C ASN A 185 23.59 28.26 18.15
N GLY A 186 23.02 27.08 18.49
CA GLY A 186 23.78 25.84 18.63
C GLY A 186 24.63 25.73 19.92
N HIS A 187 24.26 26.41 21.02
CA HIS A 187 24.97 26.33 22.26
C HIS A 187 24.61 25.09 23.12
N TYR A 188 23.65 24.29 22.70
CA TYR A 188 23.29 23.05 23.37
C TYR A 188 23.66 21.85 22.49
N HIS A 189 24.05 20.77 23.15
CA HIS A 189 24.35 19.48 22.55
C HIS A 189 23.18 18.49 22.61
N HIS A 190 23.36 17.32 22.03
CA HIS A 190 22.38 16.26 22.03
C HIS A 190 21.91 15.91 23.46
N ASN A 191 20.58 15.84 23.66
CA ASN A 191 19.92 15.59 24.94
C ASN A 191 20.03 16.71 26.01
N GLU A 192 20.66 17.85 25.75
CA GLU A 192 20.74 18.94 26.74
C GLU A 192 19.50 19.83 26.71
N ALA A 193 18.91 20.04 25.55
CA ALA A 193 17.73 20.87 25.42
C ALA A 193 16.83 20.41 24.22
N ILE A 194 15.53 20.66 24.38
CA ILE A 194 14.52 20.50 23.33
C ILE A 194 13.55 21.68 23.37
N ILE A 195 12.86 21.95 22.25
CA ILE A 195 11.75 22.90 22.24
C ILE A 195 10.44 22.09 22.33
N ARG A 196 9.58 22.48 23.29
CA ARG A 196 8.28 21.84 23.52
C ARG A 196 7.14 22.81 23.29
N PHE A 197 6.05 22.30 22.72
CA PHE A 197 4.79 23.04 22.65
C PHE A 197 4.23 23.31 24.04
N LYS A 198 3.64 24.48 24.26
CA LYS A 198 2.99 24.85 25.52
C LYS A 198 1.50 24.46 25.44
N GLY A 199 1.26 23.16 25.51
CA GLY A 199 -0.06 22.57 25.35
C GLY A 199 -0.86 22.47 26.64
N ASN A 200 -1.86 21.60 26.66
CA ASN A 200 -2.70 21.35 27.83
C ASN A 200 -2.29 20.04 28.54
N MET A 201 -1.61 20.16 29.66
CA MET A 201 -1.15 19.01 30.44
C MET A 201 -2.29 18.15 31.01
N ASN A 202 -3.47 18.72 31.20
CA ASN A 202 -4.66 18.01 31.68
C ASN A 202 -5.50 17.39 30.56
N SER A 203 -5.07 17.53 29.30
CA SER A 203 -5.81 16.96 28.17
C SER A 203 -5.87 15.44 28.23
N ASN A 204 -7.02 14.86 27.92
CA ASN A 204 -7.17 13.43 27.66
C ASN A 204 -6.41 13.00 26.40
N ASN A 205 -6.24 13.92 25.44
CA ASN A 205 -5.38 13.74 24.30
C ASN A 205 -3.90 13.92 24.71
N THR A 206 -3.18 12.82 24.88
CA THR A 206 -1.79 12.84 25.31
C THR A 206 -0.85 13.52 24.32
N ALA A 207 -1.24 13.64 23.03
CA ALA A 207 -0.47 14.40 22.03
C ALA A 207 -0.44 15.91 22.35
N MET A 208 -1.37 16.40 23.18
CA MET A 208 -1.44 17.80 23.61
C MET A 208 -0.65 18.11 24.90
N ARG A 209 -0.10 17.09 25.57
CA ARG A 209 0.66 17.27 26.81
C ARG A 209 2.11 17.66 26.54
N ASP A 210 2.33 18.90 26.15
CA ASP A 210 3.64 19.50 25.84
C ASP A 210 4.52 18.61 24.94
N PRO A 211 4.11 18.33 23.70
CA PRO A 211 4.91 17.54 22.75
C PRO A 211 6.20 18.27 22.37
N THR A 212 7.21 17.50 21.99
CA THR A 212 8.48 18.02 21.47
C THR A 212 8.27 18.54 20.04
N LEU A 213 8.69 19.77 19.79
CA LEU A 213 8.65 20.42 18.49
C LEU A 213 10.01 20.45 17.78
N PHE A 214 11.12 20.63 18.56
CA PHE A 214 12.48 20.57 18.04
C PHE A 214 13.36 19.72 18.95
N ARG A 215 14.33 19.07 18.33
CA ARG A 215 15.33 18.24 18.99
C ARG A 215 16.71 18.50 18.40
N ILE A 216 17.75 18.33 19.19
CA ILE A 216 19.14 18.46 18.74
C ILE A 216 19.61 17.09 18.27
N ILE A 217 20.10 17.03 17.03
CA ILE A 217 20.69 15.84 16.41
C ILE A 217 21.99 16.26 15.74
N GLU A 218 23.09 15.82 16.32
CA GLU A 218 24.45 16.06 15.82
C GLU A 218 24.84 14.94 14.84
N SER A 219 24.26 14.98 13.65
CA SER A 219 24.51 14.02 12.58
C SER A 219 24.44 14.73 11.23
N SER A 220 25.30 14.31 10.30
CA SER A 220 25.31 14.84 8.96
C SER A 220 24.04 14.46 8.22
N HIS A 221 23.34 15.45 7.67
CA HIS A 221 22.15 15.24 6.84
C HIS A 221 22.56 14.99 5.37
N PRO A 222 21.93 14.04 4.66
CA PRO A 222 22.37 13.64 3.32
C PRO A 222 22.37 14.78 2.28
N LYS A 223 21.54 15.82 2.45
CA LYS A 223 21.45 16.94 1.50
C LYS A 223 22.13 18.22 1.98
N ILE A 224 22.03 18.56 3.25
CA ILE A 224 22.56 19.84 3.76
C ILE A 224 23.80 19.68 4.65
N GLY A 225 24.26 18.44 4.88
CA GLY A 225 25.47 18.15 5.64
C GLY A 225 25.32 18.48 7.15
N GLU A 226 26.37 19.02 7.75
CA GLU A 226 26.46 19.32 9.19
C GLU A 226 26.04 20.76 9.56
N LYS A 227 25.38 21.47 8.64
CA LYS A 227 25.05 22.89 8.82
C LYS A 227 24.01 23.16 9.90
N VAL A 228 23.25 22.16 10.26
CA VAL A 228 22.13 22.26 11.20
C VAL A 228 22.17 21.13 12.20
N ILE A 229 21.99 21.44 13.48
CA ILE A 229 21.86 20.46 14.55
C ILE A 229 20.48 20.50 15.23
N LEU A 230 19.74 21.62 15.12
CA LEU A 230 18.40 21.77 15.68
C LEU A 230 17.33 21.40 14.65
N TRP A 231 16.71 20.25 14.82
CA TRP A 231 15.78 19.68 13.85
C TRP A 231 14.33 19.73 14.34
N PRO A 232 13.39 20.22 13.53
CA PRO A 232 11.98 20.17 13.86
C PRO A 232 11.51 18.70 13.84
N THR A 233 10.49 18.43 14.65
CA THR A 233 9.74 17.17 14.54
C THR A 233 8.67 17.30 13.48
N TYR A 234 8.11 16.16 13.04
CA TYR A 234 6.96 16.13 12.14
C TYR A 234 5.80 17.01 12.66
N ASP A 235 5.56 17.03 13.97
CA ASP A 235 4.46 17.77 14.57
C ASP A 235 4.58 19.30 14.39
N PHE A 236 5.81 19.79 14.20
CA PHE A 236 6.06 21.20 13.93
C PHE A 236 6.22 21.50 12.44
N ALA A 237 7.02 20.71 11.73
CA ALA A 237 7.32 20.97 10.33
C ALA A 237 6.10 20.79 9.42
N ALA A 238 5.37 19.69 9.55
CA ALA A 238 4.29 19.35 8.62
C ALA A 238 3.16 20.40 8.56
N PRO A 239 2.61 20.94 9.67
CA PRO A 239 1.61 21.99 9.60
C PRO A 239 2.10 23.26 8.89
N ILE A 240 3.32 23.71 9.21
CA ILE A 240 3.88 24.93 8.64
C ILE A 240 4.14 24.76 7.14
N GLU A 241 4.80 23.66 6.77
CA GLU A 241 5.03 23.32 5.36
C GLU A 241 3.72 23.23 4.57
N ASP A 242 2.70 22.55 5.09
CA ASP A 242 1.41 22.45 4.45
C ASP A 242 0.76 23.83 4.23
N SER A 243 0.95 24.75 5.18
CA SER A 243 0.41 26.11 5.07
C SER A 243 1.16 26.98 4.06
N ILE A 244 2.50 26.98 4.10
CA ILE A 244 3.34 27.83 3.22
C ILE A 244 3.38 27.30 1.79
N ASP A 245 3.30 25.99 1.59
CA ASP A 245 3.20 25.34 0.27
C ASP A 245 1.82 25.54 -0.38
N GLY A 246 0.87 26.14 0.33
CA GLY A 246 -0.48 26.33 -0.19
C GLY A 246 -1.33 25.08 -0.23
N VAL A 247 -0.93 23.98 0.44
CA VAL A 247 -1.71 22.73 0.51
C VAL A 247 -3.11 23.01 1.03
N THR A 248 -4.14 22.71 0.26
CA THR A 248 -5.52 22.94 0.65
C THR A 248 -6.09 21.78 1.43
N HIS A 249 -5.70 20.55 1.05
CA HIS A 249 -6.21 19.32 1.63
C HIS A 249 -5.04 18.41 2.02
N ALA A 250 -4.84 18.28 3.33
CA ALA A 250 -3.75 17.51 3.93
C ALA A 250 -4.21 16.09 4.26
N PHE A 251 -3.86 15.13 3.41
CA PHE A 251 -4.17 13.72 3.65
C PHE A 251 -3.20 13.11 4.65
N ARG A 252 -3.74 12.45 5.69
CA ARG A 252 -2.96 11.82 6.77
C ARG A 252 -3.52 10.44 7.11
N THR A 253 -2.65 9.53 7.55
CA THR A 253 -3.13 8.24 8.05
C THR A 253 -3.77 8.42 9.43
N LYS A 254 -4.80 7.63 9.74
CA LYS A 254 -5.60 7.70 10.99
C LYS A 254 -4.76 7.70 12.27
N GLU A 255 -3.59 7.13 12.27
CA GLU A 255 -2.68 7.15 13.44
C GLU A 255 -2.24 8.55 13.87
N TYR A 256 -2.40 9.56 13.00
CA TYR A 256 -2.15 10.96 13.31
C TYR A 256 -3.39 11.71 13.84
N GLU A 257 -4.54 11.04 14.00
CA GLU A 257 -5.80 11.65 14.45
C GLU A 257 -5.63 12.48 15.72
N LEU A 258 -4.97 11.92 16.74
CA LEU A 258 -4.70 12.63 18.01
C LEU A 258 -3.81 13.87 17.86
N ARG A 259 -3.07 13.98 16.75
CA ARG A 259 -2.17 15.10 16.47
C ARG A 259 -2.83 16.22 15.66
N ASN A 260 -4.07 16.05 15.21
CA ASN A 260 -4.78 17.06 14.43
C ASN A 260 -5.11 18.31 15.25
N GLU A 261 -5.33 18.16 16.55
CA GLU A 261 -5.53 19.29 17.44
C GLU A 261 -4.26 20.14 17.55
N LEU A 262 -3.11 19.51 17.75
CA LEU A 262 -1.81 20.18 17.78
C LEU A 262 -1.49 20.88 16.46
N TYR A 263 -1.74 20.21 15.33
CA TYR A 263 -1.57 20.74 13.98
C TYR A 263 -2.32 22.07 13.80
N ARG A 264 -3.61 22.11 14.17
CA ARG A 264 -4.41 23.32 14.08
C ARG A 264 -3.98 24.40 15.06
N GLN A 265 -3.63 24.04 16.30
CA GLN A 265 -3.20 25.01 17.30
C GLN A 265 -1.90 25.71 16.92
N ILE A 266 -0.90 25.00 16.38
CA ILE A 266 0.35 25.60 15.90
C ILE A 266 0.05 26.64 14.82
N LEU A 267 -0.74 26.29 13.81
CA LEU A 267 -1.11 27.20 12.71
C LEU A 267 -1.86 28.42 13.21
N ASN A 268 -2.84 28.25 14.10
CA ASN A 268 -3.61 29.34 14.66
C ASN A 268 -2.76 30.32 15.47
N ILE A 269 -1.83 29.81 16.33
CA ILE A 269 -0.92 30.67 17.10
C ILE A 269 0.01 31.47 16.17
N LEU A 270 0.43 30.86 15.07
CA LEU A 270 1.33 31.48 14.11
C LEU A 270 0.62 32.38 13.09
N ASP A 271 -0.71 32.47 13.12
CA ASP A 271 -1.57 33.18 12.15
C ASP A 271 -1.39 32.64 10.71
N LEU A 272 -1.24 31.34 10.59
CA LEU A 272 -1.08 30.63 9.32
C LEU A 272 -2.40 30.00 8.87
N ARG A 273 -2.56 29.82 7.55
CA ARG A 273 -3.72 29.17 6.97
C ARG A 273 -3.79 27.70 7.41
N VAL A 274 -4.97 27.24 7.81
CA VAL A 274 -5.21 25.85 8.21
C VAL A 274 -5.78 25.07 7.03
N PRO A 275 -5.08 24.04 6.52
CA PRO A 275 -5.60 23.12 5.51
C PRO A 275 -6.74 22.25 6.05
N GLU A 276 -7.61 21.77 5.15
CA GLU A 276 -8.52 20.68 5.48
C GLU A 276 -7.73 19.38 5.71
N VAL A 277 -7.96 18.73 6.84
CA VAL A 277 -7.29 17.46 7.17
C VAL A 277 -8.22 16.31 6.86
N ILE A 278 -7.74 15.39 6.02
CA ILE A 278 -8.47 14.19 5.61
C ILE A 278 -7.71 12.97 6.07
N GLU A 279 -8.41 12.08 6.75
CA GLU A 279 -7.82 10.87 7.27
C GLU A 279 -8.20 9.65 6.47
N PHE A 280 -7.28 8.69 6.39
CA PHE A 280 -7.51 7.39 5.78
C PHE A 280 -6.72 6.29 6.50
N SER A 281 -7.20 5.04 6.37
CA SER A 281 -6.54 3.89 6.97
C SER A 281 -5.25 3.51 6.24
N ARG A 282 -4.29 2.95 6.97
CA ARG A 282 -3.14 2.27 6.36
C ARG A 282 -3.59 1.08 5.51
N LEU A 283 -2.74 0.73 4.54
CA LEU A 283 -2.87 -0.50 3.77
C LEU A 283 -1.84 -1.50 4.27
N GLU A 284 -2.33 -2.62 4.76
CA GLU A 284 -1.55 -3.81 5.06
C GLU A 284 -2.14 -4.99 4.30
N PHE A 285 -1.31 -5.94 3.88
CA PHE A 285 -1.80 -7.20 3.34
C PHE A 285 -1.92 -8.25 4.45
N GLU A 286 -2.92 -9.12 4.33
CA GLU A 286 -3.04 -10.28 5.19
C GLU A 286 -1.82 -11.20 4.99
N GLY A 287 -1.16 -11.57 6.09
CA GLY A 287 0.00 -12.47 6.06
C GLY A 287 1.29 -11.91 5.45
N LEU A 288 1.28 -10.70 4.86
CA LEU A 288 2.45 -10.09 4.23
C LEU A 288 2.87 -8.81 4.95
N PRO A 289 4.00 -8.79 5.67
CA PRO A 289 4.44 -7.60 6.37
C PRO A 289 4.85 -6.48 5.41
N VAL A 290 4.45 -5.24 5.71
CA VAL A 290 4.78 -4.03 4.91
C VAL A 290 5.81 -3.16 5.62
N SER A 291 5.92 -3.25 6.95
CA SER A 291 6.75 -2.36 7.73
C SER A 291 8.25 -2.62 7.55
N LYS A 292 9.05 -1.56 7.41
CA LYS A 292 10.52 -1.60 7.35
C LYS A 292 11.13 -2.46 8.45
N ARG A 293 10.63 -2.34 9.70
CA ARG A 293 11.13 -3.11 10.85
C ARG A 293 11.06 -4.62 10.66
N LYS A 294 10.04 -5.11 9.93
CA LYS A 294 9.87 -6.54 9.64
C LYS A 294 10.62 -6.98 8.38
N LEU A 295 10.78 -6.09 7.40
CA LEU A 295 11.44 -6.39 6.13
C LEU A 295 12.96 -6.29 6.20
N LYS A 296 13.49 -5.34 6.96
CA LYS A 296 14.93 -5.08 7.09
C LYS A 296 15.74 -6.33 7.48
N PRO A 297 15.33 -7.12 8.50
CA PRO A 297 16.05 -8.34 8.86
C PRO A 297 16.12 -9.37 7.72
N LEU A 298 15.06 -9.47 6.89
CA LEU A 298 15.06 -10.41 5.76
C LEU A 298 16.12 -10.07 4.72
N VAL A 299 16.37 -8.78 4.52
CA VAL A 299 17.40 -8.29 3.59
C VAL A 299 18.80 -8.43 4.20
N GLU A 300 18.98 -8.02 5.46
CA GLU A 300 20.26 -8.07 6.16
C GLU A 300 20.77 -9.50 6.36
N GLU A 301 19.86 -10.43 6.69
CA GLU A 301 20.16 -11.87 6.83
C GLU A 301 20.23 -12.61 5.48
N LYS A 302 20.14 -11.89 4.35
CA LYS A 302 20.17 -12.44 2.99
C LYS A 302 19.14 -13.54 2.73
N LYS A 303 17.99 -13.50 3.42
CA LYS A 303 16.84 -14.38 3.15
C LYS A 303 16.12 -14.02 1.86
N VAL A 304 16.33 -12.80 1.39
CA VAL A 304 15.87 -12.24 0.11
C VAL A 304 17.05 -11.57 -0.60
N GLU A 305 16.97 -11.42 -1.92
CA GLU A 305 18.07 -10.86 -2.75
C GLU A 305 18.29 -9.35 -2.56
N GLY A 306 17.39 -8.67 -1.85
CA GLY A 306 17.44 -7.24 -1.59
C GLY A 306 16.04 -6.64 -1.57
N TRP A 307 15.96 -5.31 -1.51
CA TRP A 307 14.69 -4.60 -1.40
C TRP A 307 13.79 -4.69 -2.65
N SER A 308 14.34 -5.08 -3.78
CA SER A 308 13.60 -5.34 -5.02
C SER A 308 13.22 -6.81 -5.21
N ASP A 309 13.40 -7.67 -4.21
CA ASP A 309 13.01 -9.08 -4.28
C ASP A 309 11.49 -9.19 -4.52
N PRO A 310 11.04 -10.00 -5.51
CA PRO A 310 9.61 -10.12 -5.85
C PRO A 310 8.74 -10.71 -4.74
N ARG A 311 9.33 -11.24 -3.68
CA ARG A 311 8.60 -11.71 -2.48
C ARG A 311 8.25 -10.56 -1.53
N LEU A 312 8.86 -9.38 -1.69
CA LEU A 312 8.62 -8.22 -0.84
C LEU A 312 7.53 -7.30 -1.42
N PRO A 313 6.71 -6.66 -0.58
CA PRO A 313 5.66 -5.71 -1.00
C PRO A 313 6.22 -4.31 -1.27
N THR A 314 7.51 -4.16 -1.53
CA THR A 314 8.11 -2.92 -2.02
C THR A 314 7.66 -2.64 -3.44
N LEU A 315 7.65 -1.39 -3.88
CA LEU A 315 7.23 -1.04 -5.23
C LEU A 315 8.10 -1.72 -6.28
N MET A 316 9.41 -1.78 -6.05
CA MET A 316 10.34 -2.45 -6.98
C MET A 316 10.20 -3.98 -6.92
N GLY A 317 9.87 -4.56 -5.77
CA GLY A 317 9.54 -5.98 -5.64
C GLY A 317 8.27 -6.34 -6.41
N LEU A 318 7.22 -5.53 -6.29
CA LEU A 318 5.97 -5.69 -7.05
C LEU A 318 6.22 -5.52 -8.56
N LYS A 319 7.01 -4.53 -8.99
CA LYS A 319 7.43 -4.34 -10.39
C LYS A 319 8.13 -5.59 -10.93
N ARG A 320 9.12 -6.12 -10.21
CA ARG A 320 9.84 -7.36 -10.59
C ARG A 320 8.94 -8.59 -10.61
N ARG A 321 7.93 -8.64 -9.75
CA ARG A 321 6.93 -9.71 -9.74
C ARG A 321 5.97 -9.64 -10.93
N GLY A 322 5.95 -8.54 -11.69
CA GLY A 322 5.12 -8.35 -12.87
C GLY A 322 3.78 -7.64 -12.62
N PHE A 323 3.65 -6.93 -11.50
CA PHE A 323 2.52 -6.03 -11.31
C PHE A 323 2.67 -4.79 -12.18
N THR A 324 1.55 -4.33 -12.72
CA THR A 324 1.49 -3.09 -13.51
C THR A 324 1.09 -1.90 -12.63
N PRO A 325 1.56 -0.69 -12.95
CA PRO A 325 1.11 0.54 -12.27
C PRO A 325 -0.41 0.69 -12.26
N GLU A 326 -1.03 0.38 -13.37
CA GLU A 326 -2.49 0.44 -13.56
C GLU A 326 -3.22 -0.53 -12.60
N ALA A 327 -2.70 -1.74 -12.39
CA ALA A 327 -3.28 -2.70 -11.45
C ALA A 327 -3.23 -2.16 -10.01
N ILE A 328 -2.10 -1.56 -9.62
CA ILE A 328 -1.95 -0.96 -8.30
C ILE A 328 -2.92 0.22 -8.14
N ARG A 329 -3.03 1.09 -9.14
CA ARG A 329 -3.97 2.22 -9.13
C ARG A 329 -5.41 1.75 -8.96
N ARG A 330 -5.89 0.84 -9.81
CA ARG A 330 -7.26 0.31 -9.74
C ARG A 330 -7.54 -0.39 -8.40
N PHE A 331 -6.59 -1.16 -7.91
CA PHE A 331 -6.69 -1.80 -6.60
C PHE A 331 -6.82 -0.79 -5.47
N VAL A 332 -5.93 0.23 -5.42
CA VAL A 332 -5.99 1.28 -4.41
C VAL A 332 -7.31 2.04 -4.44
N LEU A 333 -7.75 2.44 -5.62
CA LEU A 333 -9.02 3.18 -5.79
C LEU A 333 -10.24 2.33 -5.43
N SER A 334 -10.18 1.02 -5.66
CA SER A 334 -11.26 0.10 -5.26
C SER A 334 -11.42 -0.02 -3.74
N LEU A 335 -10.36 0.23 -2.96
CA LEU A 335 -10.41 0.26 -1.50
C LEU A 335 -11.04 1.56 -0.97
N GLY A 336 -10.97 2.63 -1.76
CA GLY A 336 -11.47 3.95 -1.40
C GLY A 336 -10.76 4.58 -0.20
N ILE A 337 -11.37 5.65 0.33
CA ILE A 337 -10.98 6.27 1.61
C ILE A 337 -11.88 5.71 2.71
N THR A 338 -11.29 5.00 3.65
CA THR A 338 -11.95 4.46 4.84
C THR A 338 -11.07 4.64 6.06
N LEU A 339 -11.68 4.85 7.22
CA LEU A 339 -10.98 4.90 8.52
C LEU A 339 -10.82 3.51 9.15
N SER A 340 -11.53 2.50 8.64
CA SER A 340 -11.39 1.13 9.11
C SER A 340 -10.12 0.50 8.52
N GLU A 341 -9.36 -0.18 9.34
CA GLU A 341 -8.20 -0.95 8.86
C GLU A 341 -8.65 -1.97 7.82
N THR A 342 -8.03 -1.92 6.66
CA THR A 342 -8.30 -2.83 5.56
C THR A 342 -7.06 -3.71 5.34
N LYS A 343 -7.24 -5.02 5.50
CA LYS A 343 -6.18 -6.02 5.26
C LYS A 343 -6.61 -6.95 4.12
N PRO A 344 -6.62 -6.46 2.88
CA PRO A 344 -6.96 -7.30 1.74
C PRO A 344 -5.89 -8.38 1.55
N SER A 345 -6.29 -9.50 0.99
CA SER A 345 -5.33 -10.51 0.54
C SER A 345 -4.62 -10.05 -0.73
N ILE A 346 -3.40 -10.53 -0.96
CA ILE A 346 -2.61 -10.16 -2.16
C ILE A 346 -3.28 -10.64 -3.45
N GLU A 347 -4.07 -11.70 -3.40
CA GLU A 347 -4.79 -12.29 -4.53
C GLU A 347 -5.78 -11.29 -5.15
N ILE A 348 -6.29 -10.33 -4.36
CA ILE A 348 -7.15 -9.26 -4.89
C ILE A 348 -6.34 -8.38 -5.84
N LEU A 349 -5.15 -7.94 -5.45
CA LEU A 349 -4.25 -7.18 -6.33
C LEU A 349 -3.84 -8.02 -7.54
N GLU A 350 -3.54 -9.30 -7.36
CA GLU A 350 -3.25 -10.23 -8.47
C GLU A 350 -4.42 -10.34 -9.46
N SER A 351 -5.65 -10.34 -8.96
CA SER A 351 -6.84 -10.35 -9.81
C SER A 351 -6.96 -9.09 -10.68
N PHE A 352 -6.69 -7.90 -10.11
CA PHE A 352 -6.62 -6.66 -10.88
C PHE A 352 -5.53 -6.72 -11.94
N ASN A 353 -4.33 -7.19 -11.57
CA ASN A 353 -3.22 -7.30 -12.49
C ASN A 353 -3.51 -8.29 -13.64
N ARG A 354 -4.07 -9.46 -13.31
CA ARG A 354 -4.44 -10.47 -14.30
C ARG A 354 -5.40 -9.93 -15.35
N LYS A 355 -6.41 -9.15 -14.95
CA LYS A 355 -7.37 -8.55 -15.90
C LYS A 355 -6.70 -7.58 -16.88
N ILE A 356 -5.65 -6.90 -16.44
CA ILE A 356 -4.93 -5.93 -17.29
C ILE A 356 -3.97 -6.66 -18.23
N ILE A 357 -3.16 -7.59 -17.70
CA ILE A 357 -2.12 -8.24 -18.49
C ILE A 357 -2.68 -9.32 -19.43
N ASP A 358 -3.87 -9.87 -19.18
CA ASP A 358 -4.45 -10.95 -19.97
C ASP A 358 -4.52 -10.60 -21.45
N SER A 359 -4.97 -9.39 -21.79
CA SER A 359 -5.07 -8.94 -23.18
C SER A 359 -3.73 -8.76 -23.91
N GLN A 360 -2.62 -8.81 -23.19
CA GLN A 360 -1.27 -8.57 -23.73
C GLN A 360 -0.36 -9.81 -23.58
N SER A 361 -0.84 -10.86 -22.90
CA SER A 361 -0.01 -11.99 -22.51
C SER A 361 -0.38 -13.25 -23.27
N LYS A 362 0.63 -13.92 -23.81
CA LYS A 362 0.46 -15.28 -24.35
C LYS A 362 0.23 -16.25 -23.19
N ARG A 363 -0.72 -17.14 -23.33
CA ARG A 363 -0.99 -18.23 -22.38
C ARG A 363 -0.14 -19.45 -22.76
N LEU A 364 0.73 -19.83 -21.86
CA LEU A 364 1.61 -20.97 -22.03
C LEU A 364 1.29 -22.02 -20.95
N LEU A 365 1.39 -23.30 -21.31
CA LEU A 365 1.38 -24.37 -20.34
C LEU A 365 2.73 -24.39 -19.61
N PHE A 366 2.73 -24.58 -18.29
CA PHE A 366 3.92 -24.62 -17.46
C PHE A 366 3.88 -25.84 -16.55
N VAL A 367 4.91 -26.66 -16.65
CA VAL A 367 5.08 -27.84 -15.81
C VAL A 367 6.16 -27.58 -14.77
N ASN A 368 5.75 -27.44 -13.52
CA ASN A 368 6.66 -27.32 -12.39
C ASN A 368 7.07 -28.70 -11.87
N VAL A 369 8.36 -28.90 -11.61
CA VAL A 369 8.91 -30.19 -11.15
C VAL A 369 8.42 -31.34 -12.05
N PRO A 370 8.99 -31.50 -13.26
CA PRO A 370 8.45 -32.36 -14.29
C PRO A 370 8.43 -33.85 -13.90
N PHE A 371 7.30 -34.48 -14.11
CA PHE A 371 7.07 -35.92 -13.98
C PHE A 371 6.90 -36.53 -15.38
N LYS A 372 7.76 -37.45 -15.76
CA LYS A 372 7.78 -38.05 -17.12
C LYS A 372 6.70 -39.10 -17.27
N ILE A 373 5.83 -38.98 -18.27
CA ILE A 373 4.88 -40.01 -18.69
C ILE A 373 5.31 -40.54 -20.07
N THR A 374 5.51 -41.87 -20.18
CA THR A 374 5.68 -42.53 -21.46
C THR A 374 4.35 -43.13 -21.88
N ILE A 375 3.88 -42.77 -23.06
CA ILE A 375 2.56 -43.17 -23.57
C ILE A 375 2.75 -44.31 -24.60
N LYS A 376 2.10 -45.43 -24.37
CA LYS A 376 2.05 -46.56 -25.30
C LYS A 376 0.87 -46.43 -26.26
N ASN A 377 1.01 -46.97 -27.45
CA ASN A 377 -0.04 -47.03 -28.48
C ASN A 377 -0.54 -45.69 -28.95
N ALA A 378 0.18 -44.60 -28.73
CA ALA A 378 -0.11 -43.28 -29.29
C ALA A 378 0.73 -43.03 -30.54
N GLU A 379 0.09 -42.61 -31.63
CA GLU A 379 0.81 -42.17 -32.81
C GLU A 379 1.36 -40.75 -32.60
N PRO A 380 2.51 -40.40 -33.23
CA PRO A 380 3.00 -39.02 -33.21
C PRO A 380 1.94 -38.07 -33.74
N LYS A 381 1.73 -36.96 -33.02
CA LYS A 381 0.70 -35.97 -33.35
C LYS A 381 1.25 -34.55 -33.26
N GLU A 382 0.97 -33.72 -34.28
CA GLU A 382 1.19 -32.27 -34.19
C GLU A 382 -0.01 -31.63 -33.48
N VAL A 383 0.24 -30.90 -32.39
CA VAL A 383 -0.79 -30.12 -31.69
C VAL A 383 -0.55 -28.64 -31.91
N ILE A 384 -1.60 -27.95 -32.28
CA ILE A 384 -1.56 -26.50 -32.50
C ILE A 384 -2.27 -25.81 -31.36
N PHE A 385 -1.49 -25.08 -30.55
CA PHE A 385 -2.02 -24.28 -29.44
C PHE A 385 -2.20 -22.84 -29.87
N LYS A 386 -3.36 -22.27 -29.63
CA LYS A 386 -3.54 -20.82 -29.63
C LYS A 386 -2.75 -20.18 -28.50
N ASN A 387 -2.03 -19.10 -28.79
CA ASN A 387 -1.32 -18.36 -27.75
C ASN A 387 -2.28 -17.59 -26.82
N HIS A 388 -3.53 -17.38 -27.26
CA HIS A 388 -4.60 -16.83 -26.42
C HIS A 388 -5.96 -17.43 -26.86
N PRO A 389 -6.88 -17.76 -25.93
CA PRO A 389 -8.14 -18.43 -26.29
C PRO A 389 -9.09 -17.56 -27.10
N SER A 390 -9.13 -16.24 -26.85
CA SER A 390 -10.07 -15.30 -27.46
C SER A 390 -9.43 -14.21 -28.33
N LEU A 391 -8.11 -14.00 -28.22
CA LEU A 391 -7.39 -12.97 -28.98
C LEU A 391 -6.46 -13.60 -30.01
N GLU A 392 -6.29 -12.93 -31.15
CA GLU A 392 -5.38 -13.38 -32.21
C GLU A 392 -3.95 -13.02 -31.87
N MET A 393 -3.28 -13.89 -31.09
CA MET A 393 -1.89 -13.75 -30.66
C MET A 393 -0.94 -14.76 -31.32
N GLY A 394 -1.40 -15.38 -32.41
CA GLY A 394 -0.68 -16.43 -33.13
C GLY A 394 -0.80 -17.80 -32.43
N TYR A 395 -0.04 -18.74 -32.96
CA TYR A 395 -0.10 -20.15 -32.60
C TYR A 395 1.28 -20.70 -32.35
N ARG A 396 1.36 -21.79 -31.58
CA ARG A 396 2.56 -22.63 -31.48
C ARG A 396 2.22 -24.06 -31.85
N LYS A 397 3.16 -24.73 -32.50
CA LYS A 397 3.05 -26.12 -32.92
C LYS A 397 3.97 -26.96 -32.04
N ILE A 398 3.46 -28.05 -31.51
CA ILE A 398 4.22 -28.99 -30.66
C ILE A 398 4.05 -30.38 -31.30
N ASN A 399 5.17 -31.01 -31.65
CA ASN A 399 5.19 -32.38 -32.17
C ASN A 399 5.33 -33.33 -30.97
N VAL A 400 4.23 -33.96 -30.60
CA VAL A 400 4.18 -34.93 -29.52
C VAL A 400 4.49 -36.31 -30.07
N LYS A 401 5.48 -36.98 -29.48
CA LYS A 401 5.74 -38.39 -29.71
C LYS A 401 5.08 -39.21 -28.61
N ASN A 402 5.85 -40.08 -27.98
CA ASN A 402 5.35 -40.95 -26.93
C ASN A 402 5.79 -40.54 -25.51
N ILE A 403 6.28 -39.32 -25.32
CA ILE A 403 6.71 -38.78 -24.03
C ILE A 403 6.11 -37.42 -23.81
N VAL A 404 5.54 -37.22 -22.64
CA VAL A 404 5.08 -35.92 -22.15
C VAL A 404 5.55 -35.73 -20.70
N PHE A 405 5.59 -34.49 -20.25
CA PHE A 405 5.85 -34.14 -18.88
C PHE A 405 4.63 -33.47 -18.27
N ILE A 406 4.23 -33.88 -17.07
CA ILE A 406 3.16 -33.28 -16.26
C ILE A 406 3.74 -32.75 -14.96
N SER A 407 2.98 -31.92 -14.25
CA SER A 407 3.38 -31.45 -12.91
C SER A 407 3.48 -32.63 -11.92
N ASN A 408 4.52 -32.63 -11.06
CA ASN A 408 4.62 -33.62 -9.98
C ASN A 408 3.41 -33.56 -9.03
N LEU A 409 2.84 -32.38 -8.80
CA LEU A 409 1.63 -32.23 -7.97
C LEU A 409 0.42 -32.96 -8.56
N ASP A 410 0.30 -32.96 -9.88
CA ASP A 410 -0.78 -33.73 -10.55
C ASP A 410 -0.45 -35.22 -10.54
N ALA A 411 0.81 -35.58 -10.79
CA ALA A 411 1.25 -36.96 -10.75
C ALA A 411 1.02 -37.62 -9.36
N GLU A 412 1.17 -36.91 -8.26
CA GLU A 412 0.90 -37.38 -6.91
C GLU A 412 -0.55 -37.84 -6.68
N LYS A 413 -1.50 -37.20 -7.41
CA LYS A 413 -2.94 -37.57 -7.37
C LYS A 413 -3.29 -38.74 -8.23
N LEU A 414 -2.38 -39.15 -9.15
CA LEU A 414 -2.64 -40.23 -10.08
C LEU A 414 -2.41 -41.59 -9.43
N ASN A 415 -3.29 -42.56 -9.84
CA ASN A 415 -3.21 -43.94 -9.47
C ASN A 415 -3.29 -44.82 -10.72
N ILE A 416 -2.80 -46.06 -10.64
CA ILE A 416 -2.92 -47.03 -11.72
C ILE A 416 -4.39 -47.27 -12.03
N GLY A 417 -4.72 -47.31 -13.32
CA GLY A 417 -6.07 -47.45 -13.83
C GLY A 417 -6.85 -46.14 -14.01
N ARG A 418 -6.34 -45.02 -13.46
CA ARG A 418 -6.99 -43.72 -13.64
C ARG A 418 -6.85 -43.22 -15.07
N GLU A 419 -7.95 -42.72 -15.65
CA GLU A 419 -7.97 -42.07 -16.94
C GLU A 419 -7.93 -40.56 -16.74
N ILE A 420 -7.10 -39.87 -17.52
CA ILE A 420 -6.94 -38.43 -17.56
C ILE A 420 -6.89 -37.93 -18.98
N ARG A 421 -7.21 -36.63 -19.17
CA ARG A 421 -7.06 -35.96 -20.46
C ARG A 421 -5.87 -35.00 -20.42
N LEU A 422 -4.96 -35.18 -21.34
CA LEU A 422 -3.94 -34.17 -21.66
C LEU A 422 -4.59 -33.04 -22.44
N ILE A 423 -4.48 -31.78 -21.95
CA ILE A 423 -5.16 -30.62 -22.54
C ILE A 423 -4.84 -30.50 -24.04
N ASP A 424 -5.88 -30.39 -24.86
CA ASP A 424 -5.81 -30.26 -26.32
C ASP A 424 -5.07 -31.41 -27.05
N LEU A 425 -4.83 -32.54 -26.35
CA LEU A 425 -4.17 -33.70 -26.93
C LEU A 425 -5.16 -34.88 -27.00
N TYR A 426 -5.11 -35.82 -26.06
CA TYR A 426 -5.94 -37.01 -26.02
C TYR A 426 -6.10 -37.56 -24.60
N ASN A 427 -6.91 -38.57 -24.41
CA ASN A 427 -7.07 -39.27 -23.16
C ASN A 427 -6.02 -40.39 -23.01
N ILE A 428 -5.52 -40.54 -21.78
CA ILE A 428 -4.58 -41.63 -21.43
C ILE A 428 -5.00 -42.30 -20.13
N LYS A 429 -4.76 -43.61 -20.03
CA LYS A 429 -4.99 -44.37 -18.81
C LYS A 429 -3.66 -44.80 -18.21
N ILE A 430 -3.47 -44.48 -16.93
CA ILE A 430 -2.22 -44.79 -16.23
C ILE A 430 -2.11 -46.32 -16.02
N SER A 431 -1.07 -46.95 -16.59
CA SER A 431 -0.81 -48.38 -16.46
C SER A 431 0.28 -48.69 -15.41
N TRP A 432 1.20 -47.76 -15.16
CA TRP A 432 2.23 -47.85 -14.16
C TRP A 432 2.70 -46.49 -13.71
N ILE A 433 3.07 -46.34 -12.43
CA ILE A 433 3.56 -45.07 -11.87
C ILE A 433 4.59 -45.36 -10.74
N ASP A 434 5.72 -44.65 -10.81
CA ASP A 434 6.77 -44.61 -9.78
C ASP A 434 6.98 -43.15 -9.37
N LYS A 435 6.41 -42.81 -8.21
CA LYS A 435 6.41 -41.42 -7.70
C LYS A 435 7.81 -41.00 -7.25
N ASP A 436 8.63 -41.90 -6.74
CA ASP A 436 9.98 -41.60 -6.26
C ASP A 436 10.92 -41.26 -7.45
N LYS A 437 10.83 -42.03 -8.51
CA LYS A 437 11.61 -41.81 -9.74
C LYS A 437 10.99 -40.79 -10.68
N LYS A 438 9.84 -40.24 -10.34
CA LYS A 438 9.08 -39.28 -11.15
C LYS A 438 8.85 -39.76 -12.59
N LYS A 439 8.40 -40.99 -12.74
CA LYS A 439 8.14 -41.65 -14.03
C LYS A 439 6.85 -42.42 -14.00
N GLY A 440 6.13 -42.44 -15.13
CA GLY A 440 4.95 -43.22 -15.32
C GLY A 440 4.84 -43.76 -16.75
N ILE A 441 4.01 -44.78 -16.91
CA ILE A 441 3.61 -45.35 -18.20
C ILE A 441 2.08 -45.23 -18.26
N ALA A 442 1.59 -44.77 -19.38
CA ALA A 442 0.18 -44.70 -19.68
C ALA A 442 -0.12 -45.32 -21.07
N GLU A 443 -1.35 -45.66 -21.31
CA GLU A 443 -1.83 -46.14 -22.57
C GLU A 443 -2.76 -45.09 -23.19
N TYR A 444 -2.62 -44.83 -24.48
CA TYR A 444 -3.58 -44.01 -25.22
C TYR A 444 -4.94 -44.72 -25.16
N THR A 445 -6.02 -43.96 -24.94
CA THR A 445 -7.39 -44.50 -24.97
C THR A 445 -8.18 -43.99 -26.12
N ASP A 446 -8.40 -42.71 -26.20
CA ASP A 446 -9.19 -42.07 -27.28
C ASP A 446 -8.99 -40.53 -27.31
N ASP A 447 -9.52 -39.87 -28.35
CA ASP A 447 -9.52 -38.41 -28.52
C ASP A 447 -10.81 -37.74 -28.03
N ILE A 448 -11.78 -38.51 -27.51
CA ILE A 448 -13.12 -38.02 -27.17
C ILE A 448 -13.07 -37.16 -25.92
N ILE A 449 -13.67 -35.97 -25.97
CA ILE A 449 -13.79 -35.09 -24.80
C ILE A 449 -14.91 -35.64 -23.90
N LYS A 450 -14.53 -36.13 -22.71
CA LYS A 450 -15.46 -36.66 -21.73
C LYS A 450 -15.77 -35.58 -20.67
N GLU A 451 -17.02 -35.44 -20.24
CA GLU A 451 -17.44 -34.36 -19.31
C GLU A 451 -16.79 -34.45 -17.93
N ASN A 452 -16.57 -35.67 -17.42
CA ASN A 452 -16.09 -35.89 -16.05
C ASN A 452 -14.62 -36.35 -15.98
N ILE A 453 -13.82 -36.10 -17.03
CA ILE A 453 -12.40 -36.47 -17.03
C ILE A 453 -11.54 -35.31 -16.51
N GLU A 454 -10.58 -35.60 -15.65
CA GLU A 454 -9.62 -34.61 -15.18
C GLU A 454 -8.70 -34.18 -16.33
N LYS A 455 -8.59 -32.86 -16.53
CA LYS A 455 -7.71 -32.26 -17.56
C LYS A 455 -6.40 -31.83 -16.89
N ILE A 456 -5.28 -32.29 -17.46
CA ILE A 456 -3.94 -32.02 -16.93
C ILE A 456 -3.11 -31.26 -17.98
N GLU A 457 -2.38 -30.25 -17.49
CA GLU A 457 -1.39 -29.52 -18.29
C GLU A 457 -0.16 -30.41 -18.52
N TRP A 458 0.43 -30.26 -19.72
CA TRP A 458 1.59 -31.04 -20.15
C TRP A 458 2.52 -30.22 -21.05
N VAL A 459 3.75 -30.65 -21.16
CA VAL A 459 4.76 -30.15 -22.09
C VAL A 459 5.56 -31.31 -22.70
#